data_1f5163ee3ec9d1799cce75c5f5cd6275
#
_entry.id   1f5163ee3ec9d1799cce75c5f5cd6275
#
_cell.length_a   1.000
_cell.length_b   1.000
_cell.length_c   1.000
_cell.angle_alpha   90.00
_cell.angle_beta   90.00
_cell.angle_gamma   90.00
#
_symmetry.space_group_name_H-M   'P 1'
#
loop_
_entity.id
_entity.type
_entity.pdbx_description
1 polymer ?
#
loop_
_entity_poly.entity_id
_entity_poly.type
_entity_poly.pdbx_seq_one_letter_code
_entity_poly.pdbx_strand_id
1 'polypeptide(L)'
;LPRIAILDGYPLENHSILANRLIIDDPDGLNQYYQVEDRKHGTAMCSLIVKGDIESRCPYIPSPLYVRPNPDDINRREFVPNDTLLVDLIHRAVKRMYEGENNEAPVAPSVKIINLSIGDPDRCFYHTMSPLARLLDWLSYKYKVLFVVSAGNVYNEIHYNGNEAYFKALNRQEQEVLFTTNILNNRRNWRLLLSD
;
A
#
# COMPACT_ATOMS: atom_id res chain seq x y z
N LEU A 1 13.95 13.28 12.29
CA LEU A 1 13.57 11.89 12.49
C LEU A 1 12.27 11.59 11.72
N PRO A 2 12.15 10.44 11.04
CA PRO A 2 10.97 10.08 10.28
C PRO A 2 9.76 9.88 11.21
N ARG A 3 8.59 10.34 10.77
CA ARG A 3 7.30 10.14 11.47
C ARG A 3 6.38 9.22 10.72
N ILE A 4 6.59 9.10 9.42
CA ILE A 4 5.82 8.25 8.52
C ILE A 4 6.78 7.25 7.88
N ALA A 5 6.32 6.02 7.77
CA ALA A 5 6.97 4.95 7.02
C ALA A 5 6.07 4.48 5.88
N ILE A 6 6.68 3.96 4.83
CA ILE A 6 6.00 3.24 3.75
C ILE A 6 6.67 1.89 3.52
N LEU A 7 5.87 0.85 3.42
CA LEU A 7 6.25 -0.47 2.95
C LEU A 7 5.65 -0.66 1.55
N ASP A 8 6.50 -0.59 0.53
CA ASP A 8 6.09 -0.55 -0.88
C ASP A 8 7.25 -0.99 -1.79
N GLY A 9 7.07 -0.92 -3.11
CA GLY A 9 8.15 -1.08 -4.08
C GLY A 9 9.26 -0.04 -3.93
N TYR A 10 10.42 -0.33 -4.51
CA TYR A 10 11.59 0.56 -4.43
C TYR A 10 11.36 1.86 -5.21
N PRO A 11 11.48 3.07 -4.63
CA PRO A 11 11.26 4.34 -5.32
C PRO A 11 12.48 4.79 -6.13
N LEU A 12 12.29 5.76 -7.05
CA LEU A 12 13.33 6.56 -7.65
C LEU A 12 13.77 7.65 -6.66
N GLU A 13 14.84 7.41 -5.93
CA GLU A 13 15.34 8.30 -4.86
C GLU A 13 15.65 9.71 -5.33
N ASN A 14 16.20 9.82 -6.54
CA ASN A 14 16.61 11.09 -7.15
C ASN A 14 15.49 11.78 -7.95
N HIS A 15 14.24 11.31 -7.84
CA HIS A 15 13.11 12.01 -8.43
C HIS A 15 12.98 13.40 -7.82
N SER A 16 12.65 14.41 -8.62
CA SER A 16 12.66 15.84 -8.21
C SER A 16 11.84 16.13 -6.93
N ILE A 17 10.74 15.39 -6.72
CA ILE A 17 9.90 15.52 -5.51
C ILE A 17 10.52 14.83 -4.30
N LEU A 18 11.30 13.75 -4.51
CA LEU A 18 11.76 12.85 -3.45
C LEU A 18 13.22 13.10 -3.03
N ALA A 19 14.02 13.76 -3.86
CA ALA A 19 15.43 13.98 -3.60
C ALA A 19 15.69 14.58 -2.20
N ASN A 20 16.56 13.93 -1.42
CA ASN A 20 16.92 14.29 -0.05
C ASN A 20 15.75 14.23 0.98
N ARG A 21 14.65 13.54 0.65
CA ARG A 21 13.47 13.43 1.53
C ARG A 21 13.17 12.02 1.98
N LEU A 22 13.94 11.05 1.51
CA LEU A 22 13.77 9.64 1.84
C LEU A 22 14.90 9.14 2.72
N ILE A 23 14.56 8.22 3.63
CA ILE A 23 15.48 7.34 4.33
C ILE A 23 15.13 5.94 3.87
N ILE A 24 15.95 5.35 3.00
CA ILE A 24 15.71 4.01 2.47
C ILE A 24 16.47 3.00 3.33
N ASP A 25 15.74 2.04 3.88
CA ASP A 25 16.27 0.91 4.62
C ASP A 25 16.12 -0.37 3.78
N ASP A 26 17.19 -0.77 3.13
CA ASP A 26 17.24 -1.92 2.22
C ASP A 26 18.29 -2.95 2.68
N PRO A 27 18.06 -3.64 3.83
CA PRO A 27 19.00 -4.65 4.32
C PRO A 27 19.09 -5.89 3.43
N ASP A 28 18.12 -6.09 2.55
CA ASP A 28 18.06 -7.25 1.66
C ASP A 28 18.68 -6.97 0.28
N GLY A 29 19.16 -5.72 0.03
CA GLY A 29 19.81 -5.33 -1.22
C GLY A 29 18.88 -5.36 -2.43
N LEU A 30 17.60 -5.04 -2.23
CA LEU A 30 16.58 -5.11 -3.28
C LEU A 30 16.82 -4.12 -4.41
N ASN A 31 17.55 -3.03 -4.15
CA ASN A 31 17.89 -2.02 -5.14
C ASN A 31 18.45 -2.60 -6.45
N GLN A 32 19.26 -3.65 -6.36
CA GLN A 32 19.89 -4.29 -7.51
C GLN A 32 18.93 -5.07 -8.41
N TYR A 33 17.76 -5.44 -7.91
CA TYR A 33 16.75 -6.21 -8.64
C TYR A 33 15.68 -5.33 -9.28
N TYR A 34 15.50 -4.09 -8.80
CA TYR A 34 14.53 -3.15 -9.32
C TYR A 34 15.07 -2.40 -10.54
N GLN A 35 14.45 -2.61 -11.69
CA GLN A 35 14.67 -1.79 -12.87
C GLN A 35 13.98 -0.43 -12.71
N VAL A 36 14.32 0.55 -13.55
CA VAL A 36 13.71 1.90 -13.49
C VAL A 36 12.20 1.85 -13.69
N GLU A 37 11.73 0.98 -14.57
CA GLU A 37 10.33 0.80 -14.90
C GLU A 37 9.51 0.24 -13.74
N ASP A 38 10.12 -0.57 -12.88
CA ASP A 38 9.47 -1.23 -11.75
C ASP A 38 9.36 -0.30 -10.52
N ARG A 39 10.06 0.86 -10.55
CA ARG A 39 10.04 1.85 -9.46
C ARG A 39 8.87 2.84 -9.50
N LYS A 40 7.96 2.70 -10.46
CA LYS A 40 6.88 3.67 -10.68
C LYS A 40 5.92 3.75 -9.50
N HIS A 41 5.47 2.59 -9.00
CA HIS A 41 4.52 2.54 -7.90
C HIS A 41 5.11 3.13 -6.61
N GLY A 42 6.26 2.63 -6.17
CA GLY A 42 6.96 3.16 -5.00
C GLY A 42 7.26 4.66 -5.10
N THR A 43 7.63 5.14 -6.31
CA THR A 43 7.86 6.58 -6.55
C THR A 43 6.56 7.38 -6.41
N ALA A 44 5.47 6.90 -6.99
CA ALA A 44 4.17 7.57 -6.94
C ALA A 44 3.65 7.65 -5.48
N MET A 45 3.69 6.54 -4.76
CA MET A 45 3.23 6.47 -3.38
C MET A 45 4.08 7.32 -2.44
N CYS A 46 5.41 7.28 -2.57
CA CYS A 46 6.31 8.17 -1.83
C CYS A 46 6.01 9.66 -2.14
N SER A 47 5.77 9.99 -3.41
CA SER A 47 5.46 11.37 -3.82
C SER A 47 4.15 11.87 -3.23
N LEU A 48 3.11 11.02 -3.20
CA LEU A 48 1.82 11.34 -2.57
C LEU A 48 1.97 11.60 -1.07
N ILE A 49 2.78 10.81 -0.36
CA ILE A 49 3.02 11.02 1.07
C ILE A 49 3.84 12.28 1.31
N VAL A 50 4.89 12.48 0.53
CA VAL A 50 5.86 13.58 0.74
C VAL A 50 5.28 14.94 0.34
N LYS A 51 4.49 14.99 -0.75
CA LYS A 51 4.00 16.24 -1.35
C LYS A 51 2.48 16.36 -1.34
N GLY A 52 1.75 15.24 -1.33
CA GLY A 52 0.30 15.23 -1.55
C GLY A 52 -0.04 15.47 -3.02
N ASP A 53 -1.12 16.18 -3.25
CA ASP A 53 -1.53 16.58 -4.60
C ASP A 53 -0.47 17.53 -5.21
N ILE A 54 0.09 17.10 -6.36
CA ILE A 54 1.16 17.83 -7.06
C ILE A 54 0.69 19.18 -7.56
N GLU A 55 -0.57 19.29 -7.96
CA GLU A 55 -1.19 20.53 -8.45
C GLU A 55 -1.54 21.50 -7.31
N SER A 56 -1.63 20.97 -6.10
CA SER A 56 -1.93 21.80 -4.92
C SER A 56 -0.68 22.52 -4.41
N ARG A 57 -0.88 23.66 -3.75
CA ARG A 57 0.18 24.41 -3.08
C ARG A 57 0.52 23.84 -1.68
N CYS A 58 0.14 22.60 -1.39
CA CYS A 58 0.45 21.99 -0.11
C CYS A 58 1.96 21.95 0.14
N PRO A 59 2.42 22.25 1.34
CA PRO A 59 3.83 22.11 1.68
C PRO A 59 4.24 20.63 1.70
N TYR A 60 5.54 20.38 1.55
CA TYR A 60 6.11 19.06 1.80
C TYR A 60 5.96 18.67 3.27
N ILE A 61 5.89 17.38 3.57
CA ILE A 61 5.97 16.92 4.96
C ILE A 61 7.29 17.40 5.58
N PRO A 62 7.28 17.81 6.87
CA PRO A 62 8.45 18.43 7.50
C PRO A 62 9.55 17.43 7.89
N SER A 63 9.27 16.13 7.87
CA SER A 63 10.22 15.07 8.19
C SER A 63 10.52 14.19 6.99
N PRO A 64 11.69 13.54 6.92
CA PRO A 64 11.93 12.55 5.88
C PRO A 64 10.94 11.39 5.99
N LEU A 65 10.58 10.81 4.86
CA LEU A 65 9.81 9.57 4.78
C LEU A 65 10.77 8.38 4.91
N TYR A 66 10.46 7.48 5.84
CA TYR A 66 11.15 6.20 5.90
C TYR A 66 10.55 5.23 4.90
N VAL A 67 11.38 4.60 4.10
CA VAL A 67 10.96 3.66 3.04
C VAL A 67 11.61 2.32 3.33
N ARG A 68 10.79 1.29 3.45
CA ARG A 68 11.22 -0.09 3.49
C ARG A 68 10.76 -0.76 2.21
N PRO A 69 11.65 -0.97 1.23
CA PRO A 69 11.32 -1.67 0.01
C PRO A 69 10.92 -3.13 0.29
N ASN A 70 9.95 -3.61 -0.45
CA ASN A 70 9.55 -5.01 -0.41
C ASN A 70 10.08 -5.73 -1.64
N PRO A 71 10.30 -7.05 -1.58
CA PRO A 71 10.55 -7.83 -2.78
C PRO A 71 9.38 -7.65 -3.74
N ASP A 72 9.68 -7.27 -4.98
CA ASP A 72 8.70 -7.25 -6.08
C ASP A 72 8.73 -8.61 -6.78
N ASP A 73 7.57 -9.07 -7.26
CA ASP A 73 7.55 -10.23 -8.14
C ASP A 73 8.17 -9.82 -9.49
N ILE A 74 9.16 -10.57 -9.92
CA ILE A 74 9.89 -10.44 -11.20
C ILE A 74 8.93 -10.35 -12.42
N ASN A 75 7.65 -10.68 -12.23
CA ASN A 75 6.59 -10.66 -13.25
C ASN A 75 5.75 -9.38 -13.29
N ARG A 76 6.19 -8.27 -12.69
CA ARG A 76 5.52 -6.94 -12.75
C ARG A 76 4.15 -6.87 -12.07
N ARG A 77 3.87 -7.72 -11.12
CA ARG A 77 2.70 -7.62 -10.24
C ARG A 77 3.21 -7.26 -8.86
N GLU A 78 2.56 -6.33 -8.20
CA GLU A 78 2.86 -5.88 -6.84
C GLU A 78 2.54 -6.96 -5.80
N PHE A 79 3.12 -8.15 -5.97
CA PHE A 79 2.89 -9.31 -5.13
C PHE A 79 4.15 -9.74 -4.40
N VAL A 80 3.97 -10.17 -3.18
CA VAL A 80 5.01 -10.86 -2.43
C VAL A 80 5.35 -12.18 -3.13
N PRO A 81 6.64 -12.52 -3.33
CA PRO A 81 7.03 -13.79 -3.90
C PRO A 81 6.36 -14.98 -3.21
N ASN A 82 6.00 -16.02 -3.97
CA ASN A 82 5.24 -17.17 -3.46
C ASN A 82 5.95 -17.95 -2.34
N ASP A 83 7.27 -17.82 -2.21
CA ASP A 83 8.11 -18.43 -1.18
C ASP A 83 8.23 -17.59 0.09
N THR A 84 7.67 -16.37 0.08
CA THR A 84 7.73 -15.43 1.20
C THR A 84 6.33 -15.20 1.77
N LEU A 85 6.18 -15.28 3.09
CA LEU A 85 4.93 -14.93 3.75
C LEU A 85 4.87 -13.42 3.99
N LEU A 86 3.82 -12.77 3.51
CA LEU A 86 3.59 -11.34 3.73
C LEU A 86 3.61 -10.97 5.22
N VAL A 87 3.08 -11.83 6.09
CA VAL A 87 3.09 -11.63 7.54
C VAL A 87 4.51 -11.58 8.11
N ASP A 88 5.41 -12.44 7.64
CA ASP A 88 6.79 -12.46 8.12
C ASP A 88 7.57 -11.25 7.63
N LEU A 89 7.35 -10.85 6.38
CA LEU A 89 7.97 -9.67 5.78
C LEU A 89 7.59 -8.40 6.54
N ILE A 90 6.31 -8.20 6.80
CA ILE A 90 5.83 -7.03 7.55
C ILE A 90 6.32 -7.09 8.99
N HIS A 91 6.24 -8.25 9.65
CA HIS A 91 6.72 -8.41 11.02
C HIS A 91 8.20 -8.06 11.14
N ARG A 92 9.06 -8.59 10.25
CA ARG A 92 10.49 -8.32 10.23
C ARG A 92 10.78 -6.84 9.99
N ALA A 93 10.11 -6.23 9.00
CA ALA A 93 10.27 -4.81 8.69
C ALA A 93 9.93 -3.92 9.90
N VAL A 94 8.78 -4.12 10.51
CA VAL A 94 8.34 -3.32 11.66
C VAL A 94 9.21 -3.59 12.90
N LYS A 95 9.56 -4.84 13.16
CA LYS A 95 10.47 -5.19 14.27
C LYS A 95 11.81 -4.47 14.12
N ARG A 96 12.42 -4.47 12.92
CA ARG A 96 13.66 -3.77 12.64
C ARG A 96 13.55 -2.26 12.90
N MET A 97 12.42 -1.66 12.56
CA MET A 97 12.19 -0.22 12.83
C MET A 97 12.26 0.13 14.32
N TYR A 98 11.72 -0.72 15.20
CA TYR A 98 11.54 -0.41 16.63
C TYR A 98 12.48 -1.15 17.57
N GLU A 99 12.99 -2.32 17.19
CA GLU A 99 13.86 -3.14 18.04
C GLU A 99 15.25 -3.35 17.44
N GLY A 100 15.43 -3.08 16.16
CA GLY A 100 16.64 -3.41 15.42
C GLY A 100 16.67 -4.85 14.95
N GLU A 101 17.78 -5.23 14.32
CA GLU A 101 18.01 -6.57 13.78
C GLU A 101 19.52 -6.90 13.81
N ASN A 102 19.90 -8.15 14.06
CA ASN A 102 21.30 -8.61 14.01
C ASN A 102 22.29 -7.76 14.85
N ASN A 103 21.91 -7.35 16.06
CA ASN A 103 22.65 -6.45 16.94
C ASN A 103 22.73 -5.00 16.44
N GLU A 104 22.02 -4.62 15.40
CA GLU A 104 21.85 -3.23 15.00
C GLU A 104 20.77 -2.55 15.83
N ALA A 105 20.97 -1.27 16.10
CA ALA A 105 19.99 -0.45 16.81
C ALA A 105 18.71 -0.24 15.98
N PRO A 106 17.57 0.10 16.61
CA PRO A 106 16.34 0.48 15.94
C PRO A 106 16.55 1.55 14.89
N VAL A 107 16.11 1.30 13.65
CA VAL A 107 16.40 2.21 12.52
C VAL A 107 15.41 3.36 12.38
N ALA A 108 14.16 3.20 12.86
CA ALA A 108 13.12 4.22 12.74
C ALA A 108 12.11 4.23 13.92
N PRO A 109 12.56 4.27 15.18
CA PRO A 109 11.67 4.14 16.35
C PRO A 109 10.73 5.35 16.55
N SER A 110 10.94 6.43 15.82
CA SER A 110 10.12 7.66 15.88
C SER A 110 8.90 7.64 14.96
N VAL A 111 8.77 6.64 14.12
CA VAL A 111 7.62 6.46 13.21
C VAL A 111 6.34 6.25 14.02
N LYS A 112 5.24 6.87 13.55
CA LYS A 112 3.90 6.76 14.15
C LYS A 112 2.82 6.34 13.18
N ILE A 113 3.11 6.43 11.88
CA ILE A 113 2.18 6.02 10.81
C ILE A 113 2.96 5.15 9.84
N ILE A 114 2.42 4.00 9.50
CA ILE A 114 2.98 3.09 8.50
C ILE A 114 1.95 2.93 7.38
N ASN A 115 2.31 3.36 6.18
CA ASN A 115 1.53 3.08 4.99
C ASN A 115 1.91 1.70 4.43
N LEU A 116 0.91 0.86 4.24
CA LEU A 116 1.05 -0.48 3.69
C LEU A 116 0.27 -0.55 2.38
N SER A 117 0.97 -0.37 1.27
CA SER A 117 0.38 -0.38 -0.07
C SER A 117 0.56 -1.72 -0.79
N ILE A 118 0.74 -2.79 -0.03
CA ILE A 118 0.92 -4.14 -0.53
C ILE A 118 -0.36 -4.91 -0.27
N GLY A 119 -0.76 -5.74 -1.23
CA GLY A 119 -1.88 -6.64 -1.10
C GLY A 119 -1.53 -8.06 -1.53
N ASP A 120 -2.32 -9.01 -1.08
CA ASP A 120 -2.26 -10.40 -1.51
C ASP A 120 -3.67 -10.84 -1.95
N PRO A 121 -3.99 -10.77 -3.26
CA PRO A 121 -5.33 -11.09 -3.77
C PRO A 121 -5.68 -12.57 -3.62
N ASP A 122 -4.69 -13.44 -3.45
CA ASP A 122 -4.91 -14.88 -3.28
C ASP A 122 -5.26 -15.25 -1.83
N ARG A 123 -5.06 -14.33 -0.89
CA ARG A 123 -5.30 -14.53 0.55
C ARG A 123 -6.34 -13.55 1.11
N CYS A 124 -7.43 -13.40 0.40
CA CYS A 124 -8.54 -12.55 0.84
C CYS A 124 -9.27 -13.16 2.03
N PHE A 125 -9.84 -12.29 2.87
CA PHE A 125 -10.66 -12.72 4.02
C PHE A 125 -12.01 -13.27 3.64
N TYR A 126 -12.39 -14.34 4.36
CA TYR A 126 -13.76 -14.79 4.44
C TYR A 126 -14.09 -15.13 5.88
N HIS A 127 -15.02 -14.39 6.47
CA HIS A 127 -15.67 -14.69 7.76
C HIS A 127 -14.76 -14.80 8.99
N THR A 128 -13.45 -14.80 8.86
CA THR A 128 -12.52 -14.88 10.00
C THR A 128 -11.40 -13.88 9.85
N MET A 129 -10.93 -13.33 10.97
CA MET A 129 -9.80 -12.41 11.00
C MET A 129 -8.52 -13.10 10.51
N SER A 130 -7.85 -12.54 9.50
CA SER A 130 -6.66 -13.15 8.92
C SER A 130 -5.45 -13.07 9.84
N PRO A 131 -4.43 -13.91 9.58
CA PRO A 131 -3.14 -13.77 10.25
C PRO A 131 -2.52 -12.37 10.09
N LEU A 132 -2.69 -11.75 8.92
CA LEU A 132 -2.18 -10.40 8.67
C LEU A 132 -2.88 -9.36 9.55
N ALA A 133 -4.21 -9.36 9.63
CA ALA A 133 -4.92 -8.41 10.47
C ALA A 133 -4.55 -8.55 11.94
N ARG A 134 -4.44 -9.79 12.44
CA ARG A 134 -3.98 -10.05 13.81
C ARG A 134 -2.57 -9.52 14.06
N LEU A 135 -1.67 -9.68 13.08
CA LEU A 135 -0.32 -9.13 13.16
C LEU A 135 -0.36 -7.61 13.22
N LEU A 136 -1.13 -6.95 12.34
CA LEU A 136 -1.22 -5.48 12.31
C LEU A 136 -1.80 -4.93 13.62
N ASP A 137 -2.84 -5.55 14.17
CA ASP A 137 -3.39 -5.19 15.48
C ASP A 137 -2.36 -5.30 16.60
N TRP A 138 -1.65 -6.42 16.63
CA TRP A 138 -0.62 -6.65 17.64
C TRP A 138 0.54 -5.65 17.52
N LEU A 139 1.02 -5.38 16.30
CA LEU A 139 2.07 -4.40 16.04
C LEU A 139 1.61 -2.98 16.41
N SER A 140 0.37 -2.61 16.04
CA SER A 140 -0.24 -1.33 16.41
C SER A 140 -0.26 -1.13 17.93
N TYR A 141 -0.70 -2.15 18.64
CA TYR A 141 -0.76 -2.12 20.10
C TYR A 141 0.64 -2.06 20.73
N LYS A 142 1.57 -2.90 20.25
CA LYS A 142 2.94 -3.01 20.80
C LYS A 142 3.73 -1.72 20.62
N TYR A 143 3.74 -1.16 19.41
CA TYR A 143 4.60 -0.01 19.07
C TYR A 143 3.86 1.34 19.07
N LYS A 144 2.55 1.34 19.33
CA LYS A 144 1.70 2.53 19.31
C LYS A 144 1.80 3.25 17.97
N VAL A 145 1.56 2.51 16.91
CA VAL A 145 1.62 2.93 15.51
C VAL A 145 0.28 2.73 14.82
N LEU A 146 -0.05 3.62 13.88
CA LEU A 146 -1.21 3.51 13.02
C LEU A 146 -0.80 2.90 11.68
N PHE A 147 -1.47 1.85 11.24
CA PHE A 147 -1.38 1.34 9.88
C PHE A 147 -2.43 1.99 8.98
N VAL A 148 -2.00 2.47 7.82
CA VAL A 148 -2.86 2.88 6.70
C VAL A 148 -2.69 1.82 5.63
N VAL A 149 -3.76 1.08 5.36
CA VAL A 149 -3.68 -0.12 4.53
C VAL A 149 -4.49 0.07 3.26
N SER A 150 -3.92 -0.35 2.13
CA SER A 150 -4.62 -0.38 0.85
C SER A 150 -5.78 -1.37 0.89
N ALA A 151 -6.94 -0.93 0.39
CA ALA A 151 -8.09 -1.83 0.19
C ALA A 151 -7.88 -2.81 -0.99
N GLY A 152 -6.79 -2.67 -1.72
CA GLY A 152 -6.47 -3.46 -2.90
C GLY A 152 -7.13 -2.94 -4.18
N ASN A 153 -6.76 -3.53 -5.29
CA ASN A 153 -7.27 -3.20 -6.61
C ASN A 153 -8.25 -4.28 -7.07
N VAL A 154 -9.47 -3.88 -7.37
CA VAL A 154 -10.48 -4.77 -7.94
C VAL A 154 -10.50 -4.59 -9.46
N TYR A 155 -10.05 -5.61 -10.19
CA TYR A 155 -10.02 -5.59 -11.66
C TYR A 155 -11.26 -6.20 -12.30
N ASN A 156 -12.26 -6.57 -11.50
CA ASN A 156 -13.49 -7.15 -12.04
C ASN A 156 -14.29 -6.09 -12.77
N GLU A 157 -14.61 -6.36 -14.02
CA GLU A 157 -15.52 -5.52 -14.81
C GLU A 157 -16.90 -5.52 -14.16
N ILE A 158 -17.51 -4.34 -14.09
CA ILE A 158 -18.90 -4.18 -13.68
C ILE A 158 -19.75 -4.27 -14.94
N HIS A 159 -20.39 -5.41 -15.12
CA HIS A 159 -21.28 -5.59 -16.27
C HIS A 159 -22.65 -5.02 -15.96
N TYR A 160 -23.09 -4.06 -16.78
CA TYR A 160 -24.46 -3.62 -16.80
C TYR A 160 -25.26 -4.49 -17.78
N ASN A 161 -26.13 -5.33 -17.27
CA ASN A 161 -26.95 -6.24 -18.07
C ASN A 161 -28.19 -5.58 -18.68
N GLY A 162 -28.28 -4.24 -18.68
CA GLY A 162 -29.40 -3.49 -19.21
C GLY A 162 -29.18 -3.01 -20.63
N ASN A 163 -30.19 -2.32 -21.16
CA ASN A 163 -30.16 -1.71 -22.49
C ASN A 163 -29.30 -0.43 -22.47
N GLU A 164 -28.28 -0.35 -23.30
CA GLU A 164 -27.41 0.84 -23.41
C GLU A 164 -28.17 2.11 -23.78
N ALA A 165 -29.17 2.00 -24.65
CA ALA A 165 -30.00 3.15 -25.05
C ALA A 165 -30.82 3.67 -23.87
N TYR A 166 -31.33 2.77 -23.03
CA TYR A 166 -32.00 3.15 -21.78
C TYR A 166 -31.04 3.88 -20.83
N PHE A 167 -29.85 3.35 -20.61
CA PHE A 167 -28.84 3.98 -19.76
C PHE A 167 -28.45 5.38 -20.24
N LYS A 168 -28.26 5.55 -21.54
CA LYS A 168 -27.94 6.85 -22.13
C LYS A 168 -29.09 7.87 -22.08
N ALA A 169 -30.34 7.41 -21.97
CA ALA A 169 -31.51 8.26 -21.85
C ALA A 169 -31.75 8.77 -20.41
N LEU A 170 -31.12 8.15 -19.41
CA LEU A 170 -31.22 8.57 -18.01
C LEU A 170 -30.46 9.87 -17.79
N ASN A 171 -30.96 10.71 -16.87
CA ASN A 171 -30.18 11.83 -16.39
C ASN A 171 -29.00 11.36 -15.49
N ARG A 172 -28.05 12.24 -15.20
CA ARG A 172 -26.85 11.91 -14.46
C ARG A 172 -27.13 11.28 -13.08
N GLN A 173 -28.09 11.80 -12.35
CA GLN A 173 -28.45 11.30 -11.03
C GLN A 173 -29.04 9.89 -11.10
N GLU A 174 -29.87 9.61 -12.07
CA GLU A 174 -30.43 8.28 -12.32
C GLU A 174 -29.34 7.28 -12.75
N GLN A 175 -28.38 7.72 -13.58
CA GLN A 175 -27.22 6.90 -13.97
C GLN A 175 -26.37 6.56 -12.74
N GLU A 176 -26.10 7.52 -11.86
CA GLU A 176 -25.34 7.31 -10.63
C GLU A 176 -26.04 6.31 -9.67
N VAL A 177 -27.35 6.45 -9.49
CA VAL A 177 -28.14 5.51 -8.68
C VAL A 177 -28.10 4.10 -9.27
N LEU A 178 -28.31 3.97 -10.57
CA LEU A 178 -28.29 2.68 -11.24
C LEU A 178 -26.91 2.03 -11.17
N PHE A 179 -25.85 2.81 -11.36
CA PHE A 179 -24.47 2.35 -11.27
C PHE A 179 -24.13 1.91 -9.83
N THR A 180 -24.47 2.73 -8.85
CA THR A 180 -24.26 2.40 -7.42
C THR A 180 -25.00 1.13 -7.01
N THR A 181 -26.25 0.97 -7.47
CA THR A 181 -27.03 -0.24 -7.20
C THR A 181 -26.38 -1.48 -7.80
N ASN A 182 -25.85 -1.37 -9.03
CA ASN A 182 -25.12 -2.46 -9.67
C ASN A 182 -23.84 -2.83 -8.92
N ILE A 183 -23.09 -1.82 -8.49
CA ILE A 183 -21.91 -2.00 -7.63
C ILE A 183 -22.29 -2.75 -6.35
N LEU A 184 -23.29 -2.28 -5.62
CA LEU A 184 -23.73 -2.89 -4.37
C LEU A 184 -24.22 -4.34 -4.54
N ASN A 185 -24.91 -4.65 -5.64
CA ASN A 185 -25.36 -5.99 -5.95
C ASN A 185 -24.21 -6.94 -6.29
N ASN A 186 -23.14 -6.43 -6.88
CA ASN A 186 -21.94 -7.20 -7.24
C ASN A 186 -20.87 -7.19 -6.14
N ARG A 187 -21.06 -6.46 -5.03
CA ARG A 187 -20.08 -6.34 -3.94
C ARG A 187 -19.56 -7.68 -3.40
N ARG A 188 -20.37 -8.75 -3.45
CA ARG A 188 -19.98 -10.11 -3.02
C ARG A 188 -18.85 -10.71 -3.86
N ASN A 189 -18.63 -10.19 -5.07
CA ASN A 189 -17.56 -10.61 -5.96
C ASN A 189 -16.29 -9.77 -5.75
N TRP A 190 -16.36 -8.72 -4.93
CA TRP A 190 -15.24 -7.85 -4.61
C TRP A 190 -14.58 -8.36 -3.34
N ARG A 191 -13.40 -8.92 -3.52
CA ARG A 191 -12.58 -9.40 -2.43
C ARG A 191 -11.71 -8.24 -1.98
N LEU A 192 -12.05 -7.63 -0.86
CA LEU A 192 -11.19 -6.65 -0.22
C LEU A 192 -10.08 -7.39 0.53
N LEU A 193 -8.86 -6.89 0.43
CA LEU A 193 -7.68 -7.51 1.05
C LEU A 193 -7.71 -7.47 2.58
N LEU A 194 -8.56 -6.61 3.14
CA LEU A 194 -8.63 -6.35 4.58
C LEU A 194 -10.06 -5.99 5.04
N SER A 195 -11.10 -6.46 4.36
CA SER A 195 -12.45 -6.13 4.78
C SER A 195 -12.94 -7.06 5.89
N ASP A 196 -13.42 -6.42 6.88
CA ASP A 196 -14.12 -6.75 8.12
C ASP A 196 -13.27 -6.98 9.33
#